data_46299b23f5f4d7f77650b523416a190e
#
_entry.id   46299b23f5f4d7f77650b523416a190e
#
_cell.length_a   1.000
_cell.length_b   1.000
_cell.length_c   1.000
_cell.angle_alpha   90.00
_cell.angle_beta   90.00
_cell.angle_gamma   90.00
#
_symmetry.space_group_name_H-M   'P 1'
#
loop_
_entity.id
_entity.type
_entity.pdbx_description
1 polymer ?
#
loop_
_entity_poly.entity_id
_entity_poly.type
_entity_poly.pdbx_seq_one_letter_code
_entity_poly.pdbx_strand_id
1 'polypeptide(L)'
;MGWGLWPEREDLSIELLRLLGAAQEGAATIAECRLTASRIDPSDDHSWYRAWKNTADANCERGNAALREGHVLTAKSNWLRAINYYQSAAFPFDRDDSRYLGTIGSMRQCARDYLECCNPRGEVVLIPWPGGYPLEAYFLPPTDTARPSPAIICMGEPSQRKEEYLHKVARYARERGMSLLAVDLLGAGTDSPFDQIVGCSELEMTIGHIMDYLVEREDVDSSRVAILADGWGSSFVARGIAFDDRFAAAACDGGIWDLHERAFLAGRAPFQPECPRPDIDLSRVARNIKCPVLITTGECGWLKPERVRELYRQLEAGGRDVTLKIFAVSETATMQAHVDNPTLANEYIFDWIASRLGTGGR
;
A
#
# COMPACT_ATOMS: atom_id res chain seq x y z
N MET A 1 7.76 -19.22 14.53
CA MET A 1 8.70 -19.63 13.46
C MET A 1 9.72 -18.52 13.30
N GLY A 2 11.02 -18.81 13.47
CA GLY A 2 12.07 -17.79 13.29
C GLY A 2 12.38 -17.61 11.82
N TRP A 3 11.74 -16.65 11.16
CA TRP A 3 12.09 -16.24 9.81
C TRP A 3 13.30 -15.30 9.75
N GLY A 4 13.87 -14.96 10.95
CA GLY A 4 14.91 -13.94 11.05
C GLY A 4 16.27 -14.44 10.58
N LEU A 5 16.85 -13.78 9.57
CA LEU A 5 18.26 -13.96 9.21
C LEU A 5 19.16 -13.33 10.30
N TRP A 6 18.69 -12.25 10.93
CA TRP A 6 19.36 -11.52 12.01
C TRP A 6 18.47 -11.48 13.25
N PRO A 7 18.62 -12.42 14.20
CA PRO A 7 17.75 -12.48 15.39
C PRO A 7 17.81 -11.22 16.27
N GLU A 8 18.93 -10.51 16.26
CA GLU A 8 19.16 -9.26 16.99
C GLU A 8 18.55 -8.03 16.31
N ARG A 9 18.14 -8.17 15.04
CA ARG A 9 17.53 -7.11 14.22
C ARG A 9 16.28 -7.66 13.54
N GLU A 10 15.21 -7.82 14.35
CA GLU A 10 13.92 -8.33 13.86
C GLU A 10 13.35 -7.43 12.75
N ASP A 11 13.54 -6.11 12.85
CA ASP A 11 13.13 -5.12 11.88
C ASP A 11 13.73 -5.37 10.48
N LEU A 12 15.06 -5.56 10.41
CA LEU A 12 15.77 -5.87 9.16
C LEU A 12 15.41 -7.26 8.62
N SER A 13 15.15 -8.21 9.53
CA SER A 13 14.73 -9.56 9.15
C SER A 13 13.35 -9.58 8.51
N ILE A 14 12.40 -8.81 9.05
CA ILE A 14 11.05 -8.64 8.49
C ILE A 14 11.14 -7.93 7.13
N GLU A 15 11.96 -6.89 7.03
CA GLU A 15 12.15 -6.16 5.76
C GLU A 15 12.76 -7.05 4.67
N LEU A 16 13.73 -7.92 5.02
CA LEU A 16 14.26 -8.91 4.08
C LEU A 16 13.18 -9.92 3.65
N LEU A 17 12.33 -10.37 4.58
CA LEU A 17 11.22 -11.26 4.27
C LEU A 17 10.23 -10.60 3.31
N ARG A 18 9.90 -9.32 3.52
CA ARG A 18 9.07 -8.52 2.61
C ARG A 18 9.65 -8.49 1.20
N LEU A 19 10.96 -8.29 1.08
CA LEU A 19 11.66 -8.32 -0.22
C LEU A 19 11.60 -9.69 -0.89
N LEU A 20 11.79 -10.76 -0.13
CA LEU A 20 11.68 -12.14 -0.64
C LEU A 20 10.24 -12.45 -1.10
N GLY A 21 9.23 -12.01 -0.35
CA GLY A 21 7.82 -12.13 -0.73
C GLY A 21 7.51 -11.39 -2.04
N ALA A 22 8.08 -10.21 -2.23
CA ALA A 22 7.89 -9.42 -3.45
C ALA A 22 8.55 -10.02 -4.71
N ALA A 23 9.33 -11.12 -4.58
CA ALA A 23 9.93 -11.79 -5.74
C ALA A 23 8.87 -12.38 -6.68
N GLN A 24 7.75 -12.85 -6.15
CA GLN A 24 6.63 -13.37 -6.95
C GLN A 24 5.95 -12.28 -7.78
N GLU A 25 5.99 -11.04 -7.28
CA GLU A 25 5.45 -9.85 -7.96
C GLU A 25 6.45 -9.22 -8.96
N GLY A 26 7.61 -9.85 -9.15
CA GLY A 26 8.66 -9.34 -10.03
C GLY A 26 9.42 -8.12 -9.48
N ALA A 27 9.19 -7.75 -8.23
CA ALA A 27 9.81 -6.59 -7.58
C ALA A 27 11.06 -6.94 -6.77
N ALA A 28 11.50 -8.18 -6.82
CA ALA A 28 12.77 -8.64 -6.28
C ALA A 28 13.21 -9.90 -7.02
N THR A 29 14.47 -10.32 -6.80
CA THR A 29 14.91 -11.68 -7.09
C THR A 29 15.56 -12.29 -5.86
N ILE A 30 15.32 -13.57 -5.61
CA ILE A 30 15.90 -14.28 -4.45
C ILE A 30 17.42 -14.18 -4.46
N ALA A 31 18.05 -14.25 -5.66
CA ALA A 31 19.49 -14.19 -5.80
C ALA A 31 20.05 -12.80 -5.43
N GLU A 32 19.41 -11.71 -5.89
CA GLU A 32 19.82 -10.34 -5.52
C GLU A 32 19.62 -10.11 -4.02
N CYS A 33 18.49 -10.55 -3.45
CA CYS A 33 18.24 -10.44 -2.01
C CYS A 33 19.31 -11.15 -1.18
N ARG A 34 19.65 -12.39 -1.53
CA ARG A 34 20.68 -13.15 -0.81
C ARG A 34 22.06 -12.54 -0.95
N LEU A 35 22.43 -12.13 -2.16
CA LEU A 35 23.73 -11.50 -2.41
C LEU A 35 23.85 -10.17 -1.65
N THR A 36 22.80 -9.37 -1.63
CA THR A 36 22.77 -8.10 -0.90
C THR A 36 22.86 -8.36 0.60
N ALA A 37 22.03 -9.26 1.14
CA ALA A 37 22.01 -9.62 2.55
C ALA A 37 23.39 -10.14 3.05
N SER A 38 24.12 -10.88 2.22
CA SER A 38 25.46 -11.39 2.57
C SER A 38 26.54 -10.30 2.76
N ARG A 39 26.25 -9.06 2.37
CA ARG A 39 27.15 -7.89 2.48
C ARG A 39 26.76 -6.95 3.60
N ILE A 40 25.72 -7.27 4.34
CA ILE A 40 25.17 -6.41 5.40
C ILE A 40 25.78 -6.81 6.73
N ASP A 41 26.29 -5.81 7.45
CA ASP A 41 26.51 -5.88 8.88
C ASP A 41 25.23 -5.40 9.57
N PRO A 42 24.49 -6.27 10.28
CA PRO A 42 23.20 -5.90 10.88
C PRO A 42 23.35 -4.89 12.02
N SER A 43 24.54 -4.67 12.55
CA SER A 43 24.82 -3.66 13.58
C SER A 43 25.04 -2.26 13.00
N ASP A 44 25.16 -2.12 11.68
CA ASP A 44 25.44 -0.87 10.98
C ASP A 44 24.35 -0.55 9.93
N ASP A 45 23.45 0.39 10.24
CA ASP A 45 22.43 0.85 9.33
C ASP A 45 23.00 1.46 8.03
N HIS A 46 24.21 2.00 8.07
CA HIS A 46 24.90 2.44 6.84
C HIS A 46 25.32 1.27 5.95
N SER A 47 25.65 0.11 6.53
CA SER A 47 25.91 -1.12 5.77
C SER A 47 24.66 -1.57 5.02
N TRP A 48 23.50 -1.58 5.72
CA TRP A 48 22.19 -1.84 5.10
C TRP A 48 21.91 -0.91 3.94
N TYR A 49 21.99 0.40 4.17
CA TYR A 49 21.76 1.42 3.15
C TYR A 49 22.62 1.22 1.90
N ARG A 50 23.95 1.11 2.10
CA ARG A 50 24.89 0.95 0.97
C ARG A 50 24.59 -0.29 0.15
N ALA A 51 24.31 -1.41 0.82
CA ALA A 51 24.05 -2.68 0.15
C ALA A 51 22.79 -2.61 -0.71
N TRP A 52 21.65 -2.14 -0.15
CA TRP A 52 20.40 -2.04 -0.89
C TRP A 52 20.42 -0.93 -1.93
N LYS A 53 21.02 0.22 -1.63
CA LYS A 53 21.16 1.29 -2.63
C LYS A 53 21.96 0.87 -3.84
N ASN A 54 23.08 0.19 -3.66
CA ASN A 54 23.87 -0.32 -4.78
C ASN A 54 23.07 -1.33 -5.63
N THR A 55 22.28 -2.19 -5.01
CA THR A 55 21.43 -3.14 -5.72
C THR A 55 20.30 -2.43 -6.47
N ALA A 56 19.72 -1.39 -5.88
CA ALA A 56 18.72 -0.55 -6.52
C ALA A 56 19.29 0.22 -7.70
N ASP A 57 20.43 0.90 -7.53
CA ASP A 57 21.14 1.65 -8.59
C ASP A 57 21.45 0.74 -9.80
N ALA A 58 21.97 -0.47 -9.54
CA ALA A 58 22.27 -1.44 -10.59
C ALA A 58 21.01 -1.88 -11.38
N ASN A 59 19.87 -2.04 -10.71
CA ASN A 59 18.60 -2.33 -11.39
C ASN A 59 18.11 -1.11 -12.18
N CYS A 60 18.19 0.10 -11.62
CA CYS A 60 17.82 1.33 -12.31
C CYS A 60 18.63 1.51 -13.61
N GLU A 61 19.95 1.34 -13.54
CA GLU A 61 20.86 1.43 -14.69
C GLU A 61 20.55 0.38 -15.77
N ARG A 62 20.30 -0.89 -15.35
CA ARG A 62 19.87 -1.96 -16.28
C ARG A 62 18.54 -1.63 -16.96
N GLY A 63 17.59 -1.06 -16.20
CA GLY A 63 16.30 -0.60 -16.75
C GLY A 63 16.50 0.48 -17.81
N ASN A 64 17.32 1.50 -17.50
CA ASN A 64 17.62 2.60 -18.40
C ASN A 64 18.38 2.13 -19.65
N ALA A 65 19.31 1.19 -19.52
CA ALA A 65 20.02 0.60 -20.66
C ALA A 65 19.04 -0.19 -21.55
N ALA A 66 18.19 -1.04 -20.95
CA ALA A 66 17.21 -1.82 -21.68
C ALA A 66 16.22 -0.93 -22.47
N LEU A 67 15.80 0.20 -21.89
CA LEU A 67 14.93 1.15 -22.60
C LEU A 67 15.62 1.75 -23.81
N ARG A 68 16.89 2.15 -23.69
CA ARG A 68 17.68 2.68 -24.85
C ARG A 68 17.81 1.69 -25.98
N GLU A 69 17.77 0.40 -25.67
CA GLU A 69 17.80 -0.70 -26.65
C GLU A 69 16.40 -1.11 -27.16
N GLY A 70 15.34 -0.45 -26.68
CA GLY A 70 13.95 -0.77 -27.05
C GLY A 70 13.35 -1.94 -26.29
N HIS A 71 14.01 -2.46 -25.28
CA HIS A 71 13.57 -3.61 -24.48
C HIS A 71 12.65 -3.16 -23.33
N VAL A 72 11.48 -2.64 -23.65
CA VAL A 72 10.54 -2.01 -22.71
C VAL A 72 10.14 -2.94 -21.56
N LEU A 73 9.87 -4.22 -21.81
CA LEU A 73 9.48 -5.17 -20.76
C LEU A 73 10.62 -5.40 -19.75
N THR A 74 11.85 -5.51 -20.24
CA THR A 74 13.05 -5.64 -19.40
C THR A 74 13.28 -4.36 -18.60
N ALA A 75 13.09 -3.19 -19.19
CA ALA A 75 13.20 -1.90 -18.50
C ALA A 75 12.22 -1.83 -17.33
N LYS A 76 10.95 -2.08 -17.58
CA LYS A 76 9.88 -2.09 -16.55
C LYS A 76 10.18 -3.05 -15.40
N SER A 77 10.60 -4.27 -15.69
CA SER A 77 10.93 -5.27 -14.66
C SER A 77 12.10 -4.83 -13.79
N ASN A 78 13.11 -4.16 -14.36
CA ASN A 78 14.23 -3.66 -13.59
C ASN A 78 13.85 -2.44 -12.73
N TRP A 79 13.02 -1.52 -13.24
CA TRP A 79 12.54 -0.38 -12.45
C TRP A 79 11.64 -0.81 -11.29
N LEU A 80 10.76 -1.81 -11.45
CA LEU A 80 9.98 -2.33 -10.32
C LEU A 80 10.88 -2.87 -9.20
N ARG A 81 11.95 -3.60 -9.55
CA ARG A 81 12.94 -4.04 -8.57
C ARG A 81 13.68 -2.87 -7.94
N ALA A 82 14.11 -1.89 -8.75
CA ALA A 82 14.78 -0.69 -8.25
C ALA A 82 13.91 0.07 -7.24
N ILE A 83 12.61 0.27 -7.53
CA ILE A 83 11.65 0.91 -6.62
C ILE A 83 11.65 0.21 -5.27
N ASN A 84 11.48 -1.11 -5.26
CA ASN A 84 11.41 -1.89 -4.03
C ASN A 84 12.73 -1.89 -3.25
N TYR A 85 13.87 -1.96 -3.93
CA TYR A 85 15.19 -1.92 -3.30
C TYR A 85 15.56 -0.52 -2.78
N TYR A 86 15.15 0.57 -3.46
CA TYR A 86 15.30 1.93 -2.93
C TYR A 86 14.47 2.13 -1.66
N GLN A 87 13.25 1.62 -1.63
CA GLN A 87 12.42 1.65 -0.42
C GLN A 87 13.14 0.99 0.76
N SER A 88 13.68 -0.21 0.54
CA SER A 88 14.46 -0.92 1.57
C SER A 88 15.73 -0.17 1.94
N ALA A 89 16.42 0.45 1.00
CA ALA A 89 17.60 1.25 1.30
C ALA A 89 17.26 2.44 2.22
N ALA A 90 16.11 3.07 2.02
CA ALA A 90 15.67 4.21 2.82
C ALA A 90 15.13 3.80 4.22
N PHE A 91 14.80 2.53 4.43
CA PHE A 91 14.10 2.02 5.61
C PHE A 91 14.70 2.43 6.97
N PRO A 92 16.05 2.43 7.20
CA PRO A 92 16.60 2.75 8.51
C PRO A 92 16.68 4.25 8.83
N PHE A 93 16.32 5.13 7.90
CA PHE A 93 16.55 6.57 8.07
C PHE A 93 15.27 7.37 8.26
N ASP A 94 15.40 8.43 9.05
CA ASP A 94 14.35 9.43 9.21
C ASP A 94 14.12 10.22 7.91
N ARG A 95 12.93 10.77 7.76
CA ARG A 95 12.48 11.43 6.54
C ARG A 95 13.22 12.73 6.18
N ASP A 96 13.81 13.39 7.15
CA ASP A 96 14.65 14.58 6.99
C ASP A 96 16.12 14.26 6.68
N ASP A 97 16.51 12.99 6.73
CA ASP A 97 17.86 12.55 6.35
C ASP A 97 18.07 12.74 4.84
N SER A 98 19.17 13.38 4.46
CA SER A 98 19.50 13.63 3.05
C SER A 98 19.62 12.35 2.21
N ARG A 99 20.02 11.23 2.84
CA ARG A 99 20.12 9.91 2.18
C ARG A 99 18.74 9.35 1.88
N TYR A 100 17.80 9.51 2.83
CA TYR A 100 16.39 9.18 2.61
C TYR A 100 15.83 9.97 1.45
N LEU A 101 15.93 11.30 1.47
CA LEU A 101 15.40 12.19 0.44
C LEU A 101 15.98 11.88 -0.95
N GLY A 102 17.31 11.67 -1.03
CA GLY A 102 17.97 11.32 -2.30
C GLY A 102 17.52 9.95 -2.84
N THR A 103 17.32 8.97 -1.95
CA THR A 103 16.88 7.62 -2.32
C THR A 103 15.43 7.63 -2.81
N ILE A 104 14.55 8.35 -2.12
CA ILE A 104 13.15 8.53 -2.54
C ILE A 104 13.06 9.25 -3.88
N GLY A 105 13.92 10.25 -4.14
CA GLY A 105 14.01 10.90 -5.45
C GLY A 105 14.31 9.91 -6.59
N SER A 106 15.29 9.01 -6.39
CA SER A 106 15.62 7.95 -7.35
C SER A 106 14.49 6.95 -7.54
N MET A 107 13.82 6.56 -6.46
CA MET A 107 12.65 5.68 -6.48
C MET A 107 11.51 6.29 -7.31
N ARG A 108 11.18 7.55 -7.06
CA ARG A 108 10.14 8.30 -7.79
C ARG A 108 10.46 8.41 -9.29
N GLN A 109 11.73 8.59 -9.66
CA GLN A 109 12.11 8.61 -11.07
C GLN A 109 11.85 7.26 -11.73
N CYS A 110 12.28 6.15 -11.12
CA CYS A 110 11.97 4.81 -11.64
C CYS A 110 10.46 4.56 -11.77
N ALA A 111 9.66 5.07 -10.83
CA ALA A 111 8.21 4.94 -10.89
C ALA A 111 7.61 5.71 -12.07
N ARG A 112 8.06 6.93 -12.34
CA ARG A 112 7.62 7.73 -13.51
C ARG A 112 7.98 7.05 -14.82
N ASP A 113 9.22 6.57 -14.95
CA ASP A 113 9.69 5.85 -16.14
C ASP A 113 8.88 4.55 -16.37
N TYR A 114 8.55 3.84 -15.27
CA TYR A 114 7.68 2.67 -15.32
C TYR A 114 6.26 3.02 -15.81
N LEU A 115 5.65 4.07 -15.25
CA LEU A 115 4.30 4.53 -15.64
C LEU A 115 4.23 4.91 -17.11
N GLU A 116 5.23 5.64 -17.60
CA GLU A 116 5.33 6.04 -19.01
C GLU A 116 5.39 4.85 -19.96
N CYS A 117 6.03 3.76 -19.53
CA CYS A 117 6.16 2.53 -20.30
C CYS A 117 5.03 1.52 -20.10
N CYS A 118 4.03 1.85 -19.30
CA CYS A 118 2.83 1.02 -19.17
C CYS A 118 1.97 1.07 -20.44
N ASN A 119 1.23 0.01 -20.69
CA ASN A 119 0.21 -0.05 -21.75
C ASN A 119 -1.13 -0.57 -21.16
N PRO A 120 -2.18 0.25 -21.11
CA PRO A 120 -2.17 1.70 -21.36
C PRO A 120 -1.23 2.46 -20.44
N ARG A 121 -0.78 3.66 -20.87
CA ARG A 121 0.15 4.52 -20.12
C ARG A 121 -0.44 4.90 -18.76
N GLY A 122 0.40 4.88 -17.72
CA GLY A 122 0.06 5.40 -16.41
C GLY A 122 0.28 6.91 -16.32
N GLU A 123 -0.33 7.54 -15.34
CA GLU A 123 -0.30 8.98 -15.11
C GLU A 123 0.19 9.30 -13.70
N VAL A 124 0.95 10.37 -13.56
CA VAL A 124 1.15 11.04 -12.27
C VAL A 124 0.08 12.12 -12.16
N VAL A 125 -0.75 12.05 -11.15
CA VAL A 125 -1.87 12.97 -10.96
C VAL A 125 -1.73 13.73 -9.65
N LEU A 126 -2.26 14.95 -9.63
CA LEU A 126 -2.30 15.82 -8.46
C LEU A 126 -3.76 16.03 -8.06
N ILE A 127 -4.15 15.43 -6.93
CA ILE A 127 -5.51 15.56 -6.40
C ILE A 127 -5.57 16.85 -5.60
N PRO A 128 -6.45 17.81 -5.97
CA PRO A 128 -6.57 19.08 -5.27
C PRO A 128 -6.93 18.88 -3.80
N TRP A 129 -6.28 19.67 -2.93
CA TRP A 129 -6.61 19.74 -1.52
C TRP A 129 -6.85 21.19 -1.09
N PRO A 130 -8.05 21.54 -0.59
CA PRO A 130 -8.35 22.90 -0.16
C PRO A 130 -7.48 23.31 1.05
N GLY A 131 -6.62 24.28 0.88
CA GLY A 131 -5.79 24.82 1.94
C GLY A 131 -4.49 24.10 2.23
N GLY A 132 -4.08 23.17 1.37
CA GLY A 132 -2.83 22.41 1.52
C GLY A 132 -2.12 22.11 0.22
N TYR A 133 -1.08 21.28 0.30
CA TYR A 133 -0.42 20.74 -0.88
C TYR A 133 -1.31 19.68 -1.51
N PRO A 134 -1.40 19.64 -2.86
CA PRO A 134 -2.15 18.58 -3.54
C PRO A 134 -1.55 17.20 -3.20
N LEU A 135 -2.40 16.17 -3.11
CA LEU A 135 -1.94 14.80 -2.96
C LEU A 135 -1.44 14.31 -4.32
N GLU A 136 -0.19 13.85 -4.37
CA GLU A 136 0.33 13.19 -5.55
C GLU A 136 -0.11 11.73 -5.56
N ALA A 137 -0.64 11.27 -6.69
CA ALA A 137 -1.08 9.89 -6.88
C ALA A 137 -0.62 9.34 -8.23
N TYR A 138 -0.67 8.02 -8.38
CA TYR A 138 -0.44 7.32 -9.64
C TYR A 138 -1.74 6.70 -10.11
N PHE A 139 -2.16 7.04 -11.34
CA PHE A 139 -3.31 6.44 -11.97
C PHE A 139 -2.88 5.49 -13.09
N LEU A 140 -3.32 4.23 -13.02
CA LEU A 140 -3.04 3.21 -14.01
C LEU A 140 -4.35 2.65 -14.55
N PRO A 141 -4.67 2.85 -15.85
CA PRO A 141 -5.82 2.22 -16.47
C PRO A 141 -5.70 0.69 -16.49
N PRO A 142 -6.82 -0.06 -16.61
CA PRO A 142 -6.78 -1.51 -16.78
C PRO A 142 -6.06 -1.90 -18.07
N THR A 143 -5.65 -3.16 -18.16
CA THR A 143 -5.03 -3.69 -19.38
C THR A 143 -6.02 -3.86 -20.53
N ASP A 144 -7.29 -4.12 -20.21
CA ASP A 144 -8.39 -4.12 -21.17
C ASP A 144 -8.93 -2.68 -21.33
N THR A 145 -9.22 -2.28 -22.56
CA THR A 145 -9.54 -0.89 -22.91
C THR A 145 -11.01 -0.51 -22.77
N ALA A 146 -11.85 -1.37 -22.19
CA ALA A 146 -13.26 -1.04 -21.93
C ALA A 146 -13.35 0.18 -20.98
N ARG A 147 -13.91 1.28 -21.46
CA ARG A 147 -14.09 2.53 -20.69
C ARG A 147 -15.55 2.97 -20.75
N PRO A 148 -16.07 3.57 -19.68
CA PRO A 148 -15.44 3.80 -18.38
C PRO A 148 -15.22 2.49 -17.61
N SER A 149 -14.11 2.39 -16.89
CA SER A 149 -13.72 1.21 -16.12
C SER A 149 -14.02 1.39 -14.63
N PRO A 150 -14.33 0.32 -13.88
CA PRO A 150 -14.29 0.36 -12.43
C PRO A 150 -12.92 0.80 -11.93
N ALA A 151 -12.85 1.38 -10.75
CA ALA A 151 -11.60 1.84 -10.17
C ALA A 151 -11.40 1.34 -8.74
N ILE A 152 -10.14 1.20 -8.35
CA ILE A 152 -9.76 0.94 -6.97
C ILE A 152 -8.77 1.98 -6.50
N ILE A 153 -9.06 2.59 -5.35
CA ILE A 153 -8.12 3.44 -4.62
C ILE A 153 -7.31 2.52 -3.70
N CYS A 154 -5.98 2.60 -3.77
CA CYS A 154 -5.10 1.89 -2.86
C CYS A 154 -4.27 2.91 -2.08
N MET A 155 -4.31 2.78 -0.76
CA MET A 155 -3.52 3.59 0.17
C MET A 155 -3.06 2.75 1.35
N GLY A 156 -2.03 3.21 2.02
CA GLY A 156 -1.51 2.56 3.20
C GLY A 156 -1.50 3.46 4.41
N GLU A 157 -0.70 3.07 5.36
CA GLU A 157 -0.39 3.90 6.50
C GLU A 157 0.52 5.09 6.09
N PRO A 158 0.61 6.15 6.90
CA PRO A 158 1.37 7.36 6.56
C PRO A 158 2.86 7.12 6.24
N SER A 159 3.43 5.99 6.68
CA SER A 159 4.81 5.61 6.36
C SER A 159 4.97 4.95 4.99
N GLN A 160 3.90 4.44 4.40
CA GLN A 160 3.91 3.78 3.10
C GLN A 160 3.82 4.79 1.95
N ARG A 161 4.37 4.40 0.81
CA ARG A 161 4.42 5.23 -0.38
C ARG A 161 3.69 4.58 -1.54
N LYS A 162 3.08 5.43 -2.37
CA LYS A 162 2.35 5.00 -3.57
C LYS A 162 3.19 4.21 -4.56
N GLU A 163 4.50 4.41 -4.58
CA GLU A 163 5.44 3.68 -5.42
C GLU A 163 5.40 2.17 -5.16
N GLU A 164 5.15 1.77 -3.92
CA GLU A 164 5.03 0.37 -3.52
C GLU A 164 3.86 -0.33 -4.22
N TYR A 165 2.75 0.37 -4.42
CA TYR A 165 1.56 -0.20 -5.04
C TYR A 165 1.75 -0.56 -6.51
N LEU A 166 2.77 0.00 -7.19
CA LEU A 166 3.10 -0.35 -8.56
C LEU A 166 3.49 -1.83 -8.70
N HIS A 167 4.16 -2.39 -7.69
CA HIS A 167 4.50 -3.81 -7.70
C HIS A 167 3.56 -4.66 -6.83
N LYS A 168 3.04 -4.11 -5.73
CA LYS A 168 2.23 -4.84 -4.77
C LYS A 168 0.85 -5.19 -5.31
N VAL A 169 0.16 -4.25 -5.98
CA VAL A 169 -1.25 -4.40 -6.33
C VAL A 169 -1.61 -4.08 -7.77
N ALA A 170 -0.77 -3.35 -8.53
CA ALA A 170 -1.15 -2.87 -9.86
C ALA A 170 -1.52 -4.00 -10.83
N ARG A 171 -0.81 -5.13 -10.78
CA ARG A 171 -1.13 -6.30 -11.59
C ARG A 171 -2.53 -6.82 -11.30
N TYR A 172 -2.86 -7.00 -10.01
CA TYR A 172 -4.13 -7.57 -9.58
C TYR A 172 -5.33 -6.71 -9.98
N ALA A 173 -5.22 -5.39 -9.83
CA ALA A 173 -6.27 -4.47 -10.26
C ALA A 173 -6.45 -4.48 -11.78
N ARG A 174 -5.35 -4.26 -12.51
CA ARG A 174 -5.39 -4.04 -13.96
C ARG A 174 -5.81 -5.29 -14.73
N GLU A 175 -5.33 -6.48 -14.34
CA GLU A 175 -5.72 -7.76 -14.96
C GLU A 175 -7.18 -8.15 -14.68
N ARG A 176 -7.79 -7.57 -13.62
CA ARG A 176 -9.22 -7.73 -13.32
C ARG A 176 -10.09 -6.61 -13.87
N GLY A 177 -9.56 -5.82 -14.80
CA GLY A 177 -10.32 -4.78 -15.51
C GLY A 177 -10.60 -3.52 -14.68
N MET A 178 -9.85 -3.29 -13.60
CA MET A 178 -9.98 -2.11 -12.75
C MET A 178 -8.83 -1.12 -12.99
N SER A 179 -9.17 0.18 -13.07
CA SER A 179 -8.17 1.24 -12.93
C SER A 179 -7.65 1.28 -11.49
N LEU A 180 -6.35 1.49 -11.31
CA LEU A 180 -5.73 1.69 -10.00
C LEU A 180 -5.42 3.16 -9.79
N LEU A 181 -5.85 3.72 -8.65
CA LEU A 181 -5.35 4.98 -8.11
C LEU A 181 -4.55 4.69 -6.85
N ALA A 182 -3.23 4.75 -6.94
CA ALA A 182 -2.32 4.59 -5.81
C ALA A 182 -2.03 5.97 -5.19
N VAL A 183 -2.39 6.16 -3.92
CA VAL A 183 -2.26 7.43 -3.20
C VAL A 183 -1.44 7.21 -1.95
N ASP A 184 -0.43 8.05 -1.70
CA ASP A 184 0.14 8.15 -0.37
C ASP A 184 -0.47 9.34 0.39
N LEU A 185 -0.42 9.27 1.70
CA LEU A 185 -0.95 10.32 2.56
C LEU A 185 0.08 11.44 2.80
N LEU A 186 0.78 11.81 1.73
CA LEU A 186 1.79 12.86 1.70
C LEU A 186 1.46 13.86 0.60
N GLY A 187 1.60 15.14 0.86
CA GLY A 187 1.43 16.17 -0.16
C GLY A 187 2.50 16.10 -1.25
N ALA A 188 2.14 16.54 -2.46
CA ALA A 188 3.05 16.59 -3.59
C ALA A 188 4.26 17.47 -3.29
N GLY A 189 5.47 16.96 -3.61
CA GLY A 189 6.72 17.68 -3.40
C GLY A 189 7.13 17.87 -1.94
N THR A 190 6.46 17.20 -1.00
CA THR A 190 6.79 17.19 0.41
C THR A 190 6.90 15.75 0.94
N ASP A 191 7.69 15.57 1.96
CA ASP A 191 7.79 14.33 2.72
C ASP A 191 7.17 14.46 4.12
N SER A 192 6.44 15.54 4.38
CA SER A 192 5.70 15.72 5.63
C SER A 192 4.59 14.68 5.76
N PRO A 193 4.40 14.10 6.93
CA PRO A 193 3.30 13.19 7.19
C PRO A 193 1.93 13.83 6.95
N PHE A 194 0.97 13.01 6.54
CA PHE A 194 -0.38 13.45 6.23
C PHE A 194 -1.06 14.27 7.33
N ASP A 195 -0.93 13.87 8.58
CA ASP A 195 -1.48 14.57 9.74
C ASP A 195 -0.88 15.96 9.99
N GLN A 196 0.34 16.21 9.50
CA GLN A 196 0.94 17.55 9.47
C GLN A 196 0.40 18.41 8.32
N ILE A 197 -0.12 17.78 7.26
CA ILE A 197 -0.65 18.47 6.07
C ILE A 197 -2.12 18.81 6.25
N VAL A 198 -2.94 17.83 6.67
CA VAL A 198 -4.40 17.95 6.73
C VAL A 198 -4.98 17.89 8.13
N GLY A 199 -4.21 17.46 9.11
CA GLY A 199 -4.68 17.26 10.49
C GLY A 199 -5.56 16.02 10.68
N CYS A 200 -5.53 15.47 11.90
CA CYS A 200 -6.24 14.23 12.23
C CYS A 200 -7.77 14.33 12.15
N SER A 201 -8.32 15.54 12.21
CA SER A 201 -9.76 15.78 12.19
C SER A 201 -10.38 15.80 10.80
N GLU A 202 -9.57 15.75 9.75
CA GLU A 202 -10.00 15.94 8.36
C GLU A 202 -9.77 14.70 7.49
N LEU A 203 -9.53 13.56 8.12
CA LEU A 203 -9.26 12.29 7.41
C LEU A 203 -10.42 11.85 6.52
N GLU A 204 -11.65 11.97 7.00
CA GLU A 204 -12.85 11.68 6.23
C GLU A 204 -13.00 12.59 5.02
N MET A 205 -12.65 13.85 5.15
CA MET A 205 -12.68 14.82 4.03
C MET A 205 -11.69 14.44 2.94
N THR A 206 -10.50 13.97 3.32
CA THR A 206 -9.47 13.55 2.36
C THR A 206 -9.93 12.40 1.50
N ILE A 207 -10.55 11.38 2.11
CA ILE A 207 -11.09 10.23 1.37
C ILE A 207 -12.19 10.72 0.40
N GLY A 208 -13.06 11.65 0.83
CA GLY A 208 -14.06 12.28 -0.02
C GLY A 208 -13.44 13.02 -1.21
N HIS A 209 -12.38 13.82 -1.01
CA HIS A 209 -11.70 14.52 -2.11
C HIS A 209 -11.01 13.59 -3.11
N ILE A 210 -10.46 12.46 -2.65
CA ILE A 210 -9.92 11.44 -3.54
C ILE A 210 -11.05 10.83 -4.38
N MET A 211 -12.21 10.59 -3.77
CA MET A 211 -13.39 10.11 -4.48
C MET A 211 -13.92 11.15 -5.48
N ASP A 212 -14.00 12.44 -5.10
CA ASP A 212 -14.41 13.54 -5.98
C ASP A 212 -13.55 13.57 -7.24
N TYR A 213 -12.22 13.45 -7.09
CA TYR A 213 -11.30 13.39 -8.22
C TYR A 213 -11.61 12.24 -9.18
N LEU A 214 -11.94 11.03 -8.67
CA LEU A 214 -12.28 9.89 -9.52
C LEU A 214 -13.64 10.05 -10.20
N VAL A 215 -14.62 10.64 -9.52
CA VAL A 215 -15.96 10.91 -10.09
C VAL A 215 -15.90 11.88 -11.27
N GLU A 216 -14.98 12.82 -11.27
CA GLU A 216 -14.78 13.79 -12.34
C GLU A 216 -14.07 13.20 -13.58
N ARG A 217 -13.52 11.99 -13.49
CA ARG A 217 -12.84 11.36 -14.63
C ARG A 217 -13.82 10.65 -15.56
N GLU A 218 -13.76 10.99 -16.85
CA GLU A 218 -14.62 10.38 -17.90
C GLU A 218 -14.28 8.90 -18.17
N ASP A 219 -13.07 8.47 -17.82
CA ASP A 219 -12.60 7.09 -18.05
C ASP A 219 -12.83 6.15 -16.86
N VAL A 220 -13.47 6.65 -15.79
CA VAL A 220 -13.81 5.90 -14.58
C VAL A 220 -15.34 5.78 -14.44
N ASP A 221 -15.81 4.57 -14.16
CA ASP A 221 -17.19 4.33 -13.76
C ASP A 221 -17.37 4.69 -12.27
N SER A 222 -17.88 5.88 -12.02
CA SER A 222 -18.05 6.42 -10.66
C SER A 222 -19.01 5.61 -9.77
N SER A 223 -19.84 4.74 -10.35
CA SER A 223 -20.71 3.83 -9.60
C SER A 223 -20.02 2.56 -9.13
N ARG A 224 -18.78 2.29 -9.61
CA ARG A 224 -18.00 1.09 -9.35
C ARG A 224 -16.60 1.44 -8.86
N VAL A 225 -16.53 2.21 -7.77
CA VAL A 225 -15.25 2.57 -7.12
C VAL A 225 -15.11 1.82 -5.81
N ALA A 226 -14.02 1.07 -5.66
CA ALA A 226 -13.63 0.44 -4.42
C ALA A 226 -12.44 1.16 -3.76
N ILE A 227 -12.20 0.86 -2.49
CA ILE A 227 -11.02 1.34 -1.76
C ILE A 227 -10.39 0.20 -0.97
N LEU A 228 -9.05 0.14 -1.01
CA LEU A 228 -8.23 -0.80 -0.25
C LEU A 228 -7.20 -0.01 0.56
N ALA A 229 -7.10 -0.35 1.83
CA ALA A 229 -5.94 0.05 2.62
C ALA A 229 -5.37 -1.14 3.39
N ASP A 230 -4.07 -1.09 3.61
CA ASP A 230 -3.35 -2.06 4.42
C ASP A 230 -2.86 -1.46 5.75
N GLY A 231 -2.54 -2.35 6.69
CA GLY A 231 -2.11 -1.98 8.02
C GLY A 231 -3.11 -1.08 8.75
N TRP A 232 -2.60 -0.15 9.52
CA TRP A 232 -3.47 0.81 10.22
C TRP A 232 -4.04 1.91 9.31
N GLY A 233 -3.62 1.98 8.03
CA GLY A 233 -4.28 2.75 6.98
C GLY A 233 -5.74 2.36 6.80
N SER A 234 -6.09 1.10 7.08
CA SER A 234 -7.47 0.60 7.09
C SER A 234 -8.39 1.38 8.02
N SER A 235 -7.87 1.94 9.11
CA SER A 235 -8.64 2.79 10.03
C SER A 235 -9.03 4.12 9.41
N PHE A 236 -8.18 4.69 8.55
CA PHE A 236 -8.50 5.91 7.81
C PHE A 236 -9.55 5.66 6.76
N VAL A 237 -9.43 4.53 6.04
CA VAL A 237 -10.42 4.10 5.05
C VAL A 237 -11.77 3.84 5.73
N ALA A 238 -11.81 3.06 6.80
CA ALA A 238 -13.04 2.77 7.54
C ALA A 238 -13.75 4.05 8.00
N ARG A 239 -12.99 5.07 8.41
CA ARG A 239 -13.53 6.38 8.79
C ARG A 239 -14.06 7.15 7.58
N GLY A 240 -13.32 7.19 6.48
CA GLY A 240 -13.75 7.89 5.26
C GLY A 240 -15.03 7.32 4.68
N ILE A 241 -15.10 6.00 4.50
CA ILE A 241 -16.28 5.31 3.93
C ILE A 241 -17.49 5.27 4.89
N ALA A 242 -17.32 5.61 6.16
CA ALA A 242 -18.43 5.77 7.08
C ALA A 242 -19.20 7.09 6.86
N PHE A 243 -18.59 8.05 6.17
CA PHE A 243 -19.16 9.37 5.85
C PHE A 243 -19.36 9.60 4.35
N ASP A 244 -18.88 8.69 3.50
CA ASP A 244 -19.04 8.76 2.04
C ASP A 244 -19.67 7.48 1.49
N ASP A 245 -20.92 7.57 1.05
CA ASP A 245 -21.72 6.44 0.61
C ASP A 245 -21.47 6.06 -0.86
N ARG A 246 -20.56 6.74 -1.57
CA ARG A 246 -20.29 6.52 -3.00
C ARG A 246 -19.44 5.28 -3.29
N PHE A 247 -18.80 4.71 -2.27
CA PHE A 247 -17.99 3.51 -2.43
C PHE A 247 -18.85 2.28 -2.67
N ALA A 248 -18.51 1.52 -3.71
CA ALA A 248 -19.16 0.26 -4.03
C ALA A 248 -18.67 -0.92 -3.18
N ALA A 249 -17.42 -0.87 -2.71
CA ALA A 249 -16.83 -1.86 -1.81
C ALA A 249 -15.59 -1.29 -1.12
N ALA A 250 -15.22 -1.88 0.03
CA ALA A 250 -13.97 -1.54 0.72
C ALA A 250 -13.27 -2.78 1.25
N ALA A 251 -11.93 -2.77 1.24
CA ALA A 251 -11.11 -3.79 1.88
C ALA A 251 -10.18 -3.16 2.91
N CYS A 252 -10.23 -3.68 4.13
CA CYS A 252 -9.41 -3.29 5.26
C CYS A 252 -8.42 -4.42 5.57
N ASP A 253 -7.25 -4.37 4.94
CA ASP A 253 -6.20 -5.38 5.08
C ASP A 253 -5.37 -5.11 6.34
N GLY A 254 -5.38 -6.06 7.27
CA GLY A 254 -4.79 -5.90 8.60
C GLY A 254 -5.79 -5.50 9.69
N GLY A 255 -7.09 -5.50 9.36
CA GLY A 255 -8.18 -5.17 10.30
C GLY A 255 -8.48 -3.68 10.40
N ILE A 256 -9.44 -3.33 11.23
CA ILE A 256 -9.79 -1.93 11.52
C ILE A 256 -9.28 -1.60 12.93
N TRP A 257 -8.42 -0.60 13.01
CA TRP A 257 -7.72 -0.21 14.22
C TRP A 257 -8.39 0.98 14.91
N ASP A 258 -8.58 0.91 16.20
CA ASP A 258 -8.98 2.07 16.99
C ASP A 258 -7.76 2.91 17.47
N LEU A 259 -8.03 4.02 18.15
CA LEU A 259 -6.97 4.90 18.65
C LEU A 259 -6.02 4.21 19.63
N HIS A 260 -6.55 3.30 20.44
CA HIS A 260 -5.78 2.58 21.44
C HIS A 260 -4.79 1.60 20.76
N GLU A 261 -5.27 0.86 19.78
CA GLU A 261 -4.47 -0.07 19.00
C GLU A 261 -3.41 0.68 18.17
N ARG A 262 -3.76 1.84 17.59
CA ARG A 262 -2.79 2.70 16.88
C ARG A 262 -1.69 3.24 17.78
N ALA A 263 -2.02 3.63 19.01
CA ALA A 263 -1.01 4.10 19.99
C ALA A 263 0.02 3.01 20.32
N PHE A 264 -0.40 1.75 20.38
CA PHE A 264 0.51 0.63 20.54
C PHE A 264 1.48 0.48 19.37
N LEU A 265 1.02 0.68 18.15
CA LEU A 265 1.87 0.65 16.96
C LEU A 265 2.79 1.86 16.85
N ALA A 266 2.31 3.05 17.23
CA ALA A 266 3.14 4.25 17.24
C ALA A 266 4.37 4.10 18.14
N GLY A 267 4.30 3.28 19.20
CA GLY A 267 5.47 2.93 20.01
C GLY A 267 6.50 2.01 19.31
N ARG A 268 6.11 1.41 18.17
CA ARG A 268 6.99 0.56 17.34
C ARG A 268 7.40 1.22 16.02
N ALA A 269 6.62 2.19 15.56
CA ALA A 269 6.92 2.98 14.37
C ALA A 269 7.54 4.33 14.77
N PRO A 270 8.44 4.92 13.98
CA PRO A 270 9.03 6.23 14.26
C PRO A 270 8.02 7.39 14.25
N PHE A 271 6.78 7.12 13.90
CA PHE A 271 5.71 8.11 13.81
C PHE A 271 4.84 8.09 15.08
N GLN A 272 4.81 9.22 15.81
CA GLN A 272 3.86 9.46 16.89
C GLN A 272 2.72 10.33 16.37
N PRO A 273 1.50 9.78 16.18
CA PRO A 273 0.36 10.64 15.92
C PRO A 273 0.03 11.38 17.23
N GLU A 274 0.49 12.60 17.38
CA GLU A 274 -0.05 13.53 18.38
C GLU A 274 -1.44 13.98 17.94
N CYS A 275 -2.42 13.10 17.99
CA CYS A 275 -3.80 13.46 17.79
C CYS A 275 -4.46 13.71 19.16
N PRO A 276 -4.76 14.96 19.53
CA PRO A 276 -5.28 15.29 20.85
C PRO A 276 -6.79 15.01 21.04
N ARG A 277 -7.44 14.26 20.17
CA ARG A 277 -8.88 13.94 20.31
C ARG A 277 -9.10 12.55 20.90
N PRO A 278 -9.57 12.45 22.15
CA PRO A 278 -9.61 11.19 22.89
C PRO A 278 -10.73 10.22 22.49
N ASP A 279 -11.73 10.57 21.70
CA ASP A 279 -13.03 9.88 21.81
C ASP A 279 -13.63 9.26 20.53
N ILE A 280 -12.83 9.03 19.48
CA ILE A 280 -13.39 8.33 18.31
C ILE A 280 -12.96 6.86 18.35
N ASP A 281 -13.80 6.05 18.94
CA ASP A 281 -13.78 4.60 18.76
C ASP A 281 -14.10 4.28 17.30
N LEU A 282 -13.07 3.93 16.52
CA LEU A 282 -13.21 3.60 15.11
C LEU A 282 -14.11 2.39 14.86
N SER A 283 -14.26 1.50 15.85
CA SER A 283 -15.23 0.41 15.77
C SER A 283 -16.67 0.91 15.78
N ARG A 284 -16.93 2.05 16.44
CA ARG A 284 -18.24 2.72 16.38
C ARG A 284 -18.45 3.44 15.05
N VAL A 285 -17.41 4.08 14.53
CA VAL A 285 -17.47 4.73 13.21
C VAL A 285 -17.73 3.69 12.12
N ALA A 286 -17.05 2.55 12.18
CA ALA A 286 -17.23 1.45 11.23
C ALA A 286 -18.69 0.95 11.13
N ARG A 287 -19.48 1.10 12.19
CA ARG A 287 -20.93 0.77 12.16
C ARG A 287 -21.74 1.64 11.20
N ASN A 288 -21.24 2.77 10.78
CA ASN A 288 -21.90 3.66 9.82
C ASN A 288 -21.59 3.31 8.36
N ILE A 289 -20.64 2.42 8.11
CA ILE A 289 -20.26 1.99 6.76
C ILE A 289 -21.45 1.32 6.08
N LYS A 290 -21.75 1.72 4.85
CA LYS A 290 -22.88 1.20 4.07
C LYS A 290 -22.47 0.25 2.97
N CYS A 291 -21.29 0.43 2.39
CA CYS A 291 -20.80 -0.49 1.36
C CYS A 291 -20.37 -1.85 1.94
N PRO A 292 -20.33 -2.90 1.12
CA PRO A 292 -19.70 -4.17 1.50
C PRO A 292 -18.25 -3.95 1.95
N VAL A 293 -17.84 -4.60 3.05
CA VAL A 293 -16.49 -4.50 3.62
C VAL A 293 -15.86 -5.87 3.73
N LEU A 294 -14.65 -6.00 3.21
CA LEU A 294 -13.77 -7.13 3.49
C LEU A 294 -12.80 -6.72 4.60
N ILE A 295 -12.69 -7.53 5.63
CA ILE A 295 -11.64 -7.42 6.64
C ILE A 295 -10.72 -8.62 6.50
N THR A 296 -9.43 -8.38 6.28
CA THR A 296 -8.41 -9.43 6.24
C THR A 296 -7.40 -9.25 7.36
N THR A 297 -6.80 -10.34 7.83
CA THR A 297 -5.67 -10.31 8.76
C THR A 297 -4.93 -11.65 8.74
N GLY A 298 -3.67 -11.63 9.10
CA GLY A 298 -2.90 -12.85 9.36
C GLY A 298 -3.00 -13.29 10.82
N GLU A 299 -2.97 -14.58 11.06
CA GLU A 299 -3.04 -15.16 12.42
C GLU A 299 -1.89 -14.71 13.32
N CYS A 300 -0.73 -14.36 12.74
CA CYS A 300 0.44 -13.82 13.42
C CYS A 300 0.59 -12.30 13.24
N GLY A 301 -0.44 -11.60 12.77
CA GLY A 301 -0.45 -10.14 12.61
C GLY A 301 -0.39 -9.41 13.96
N TRP A 302 -0.16 -8.12 13.90
CA TRP A 302 -0.08 -7.27 15.10
C TRP A 302 -1.43 -7.13 15.79
N LEU A 303 -2.50 -6.97 15.00
CA LEU A 303 -3.85 -6.97 15.54
C LEU A 303 -4.29 -8.42 15.79
N LYS A 304 -4.63 -8.71 17.04
CA LYS A 304 -5.00 -10.08 17.46
C LYS A 304 -6.24 -10.58 16.71
N PRO A 305 -6.22 -11.81 16.18
CA PRO A 305 -7.38 -12.38 15.46
C PRO A 305 -8.68 -12.35 16.25
N GLU A 306 -8.61 -12.52 17.59
CA GLU A 306 -9.79 -12.46 18.47
C GLU A 306 -10.43 -11.08 18.44
N ARG A 307 -9.63 -10.00 18.43
CA ARG A 307 -10.11 -8.62 18.34
C ARG A 307 -10.79 -8.38 16.98
N VAL A 308 -10.20 -8.89 15.89
CA VAL A 308 -10.79 -8.76 14.55
C VAL A 308 -12.11 -9.55 14.45
N ARG A 309 -12.17 -10.77 15.01
CA ARG A 309 -13.41 -11.56 15.08
C ARG A 309 -14.50 -10.87 15.88
N GLU A 310 -14.14 -10.21 16.98
CA GLU A 310 -15.10 -9.46 17.79
C GLU A 310 -15.68 -8.27 17.01
N LEU A 311 -14.84 -7.50 16.33
CA LEU A 311 -15.29 -6.42 15.46
C LEU A 311 -16.20 -6.94 14.35
N TYR A 312 -15.82 -8.03 13.68
CA TYR A 312 -16.64 -8.68 12.66
C TYR A 312 -18.05 -9.01 13.20
N ARG A 313 -18.13 -9.69 14.35
CA ARG A 313 -19.44 -10.05 14.95
C ARG A 313 -20.29 -8.82 15.27
N GLN A 314 -19.66 -7.73 15.73
CA GLN A 314 -20.38 -6.48 16.03
C GLN A 314 -20.93 -5.82 14.76
N LEU A 315 -20.17 -5.82 13.67
CA LEU A 315 -20.63 -5.29 12.39
C LEU A 315 -21.73 -6.16 11.77
N GLU A 316 -21.56 -7.48 11.78
CA GLU A 316 -22.56 -8.45 11.31
C GLU A 316 -23.87 -8.34 12.10
N ALA A 317 -23.80 -8.29 13.44
CA ALA A 317 -24.97 -8.09 14.30
C ALA A 317 -25.65 -6.74 14.07
N GLY A 318 -24.90 -5.73 13.63
CA GLY A 318 -25.40 -4.42 13.19
C GLY A 318 -25.98 -4.41 11.78
N GLY A 319 -26.09 -5.57 11.12
CA GLY A 319 -26.65 -5.71 9.78
C GLY A 319 -25.75 -5.16 8.66
N ARG A 320 -24.43 -5.09 8.86
CA ARG A 320 -23.46 -4.66 7.84
C ARG A 320 -23.09 -5.84 6.93
N ASP A 321 -22.92 -5.57 5.61
CA ASP A 321 -22.36 -6.55 4.67
C ASP A 321 -20.85 -6.61 4.90
N VAL A 322 -20.43 -7.52 5.77
CA VAL A 322 -19.03 -7.68 6.15
C VAL A 322 -18.56 -9.10 5.90
N THR A 323 -17.38 -9.22 5.29
CA THR A 323 -16.68 -10.49 5.07
C THR A 323 -15.40 -10.49 5.90
N LEU A 324 -15.08 -11.60 6.55
CA LEU A 324 -13.84 -11.78 7.31
C LEU A 324 -13.01 -12.90 6.72
N LYS A 325 -11.75 -12.63 6.42
CA LYS A 325 -10.73 -13.65 6.10
C LYS A 325 -9.55 -13.52 7.07
N ILE A 326 -9.28 -14.59 7.81
CA ILE A 326 -8.06 -14.72 8.63
C ILE A 326 -7.19 -15.78 7.97
N PHE A 327 -5.99 -15.40 7.56
CA PHE A 327 -5.01 -16.33 6.98
C PHE A 327 -4.35 -17.11 8.11
N ALA A 328 -4.60 -18.42 8.15
CA ALA A 328 -4.09 -19.31 9.16
C ALA A 328 -2.62 -19.68 8.92
N VAL A 329 -1.89 -20.08 9.96
CA VAL A 329 -0.49 -20.49 9.87
C VAL A 329 -0.29 -21.60 8.83
N SER A 330 -1.26 -22.46 8.64
CA SER A 330 -1.23 -23.54 7.64
C SER A 330 -1.36 -23.06 6.19
N GLU A 331 -1.91 -21.85 5.97
CA GLU A 331 -2.11 -21.26 4.63
C GLU A 331 -0.96 -20.34 4.23
N THR A 332 -0.16 -19.87 5.16
CA THR A 332 0.77 -18.72 4.99
C THR A 332 0.04 -17.37 4.89
N ALA A 333 0.73 -16.28 4.50
CA ALA A 333 0.19 -14.91 4.56
C ALA A 333 -0.24 -14.49 5.98
N THR A 334 0.46 -14.99 6.97
CA THR A 334 0.05 -14.91 8.39
C THR A 334 0.60 -13.71 9.13
N MET A 335 1.66 -13.09 8.60
CA MET A 335 2.33 -11.96 9.22
C MET A 335 1.61 -10.64 8.93
N GLN A 336 2.03 -9.58 9.60
CA GLN A 336 1.53 -8.22 9.32
C GLN A 336 1.77 -7.84 7.85
N ALA A 337 0.76 -7.24 7.21
CA ALA A 337 0.75 -6.90 5.78
C ALA A 337 1.09 -8.09 4.86
N HIS A 338 0.88 -9.32 5.35
CA HIS A 338 1.08 -10.58 4.61
C HIS A 338 2.46 -10.73 3.97
N VAL A 339 3.50 -10.16 4.61
CA VAL A 339 4.86 -10.10 4.06
C VAL A 339 5.48 -11.47 3.77
N ASP A 340 5.00 -12.53 4.43
CA ASP A 340 5.40 -13.93 4.22
C ASP A 340 4.79 -14.56 2.96
N ASN A 341 3.62 -14.08 2.49
CA ASN A 341 3.01 -14.49 1.21
C ASN A 341 2.00 -13.43 0.71
N PRO A 342 2.45 -12.29 0.19
CA PRO A 342 1.56 -11.24 -0.30
C PRO A 342 0.70 -11.67 -1.48
N THR A 343 1.18 -12.61 -2.30
CA THR A 343 0.45 -13.14 -3.46
C THR A 343 -0.88 -13.74 -3.05
N LEU A 344 -0.88 -14.66 -2.07
CA LEU A 344 -2.10 -15.31 -1.59
C LEU A 344 -3.12 -14.30 -1.05
N ALA A 345 -2.66 -13.32 -0.30
CA ALA A 345 -3.54 -12.28 0.25
C ALA A 345 -4.13 -11.41 -0.85
N ASN A 346 -3.30 -10.93 -1.78
CA ASN A 346 -3.75 -10.08 -2.87
C ASN A 346 -4.71 -10.80 -3.83
N GLU A 347 -4.47 -12.08 -4.16
CA GLU A 347 -5.41 -12.88 -4.95
C GLU A 347 -6.79 -12.89 -4.30
N TYR A 348 -6.87 -13.22 -3.01
CA TYR A 348 -8.14 -13.25 -2.28
C TYR A 348 -8.83 -11.88 -2.24
N ILE A 349 -8.09 -10.83 -1.89
CA ILE A 349 -8.62 -9.47 -1.75
C ILE A 349 -9.16 -8.96 -3.10
N PHE A 350 -8.36 -9.11 -4.16
CA PHE A 350 -8.75 -8.58 -5.47
C PHE A 350 -9.83 -9.40 -6.16
N ASP A 351 -9.92 -10.71 -5.94
CA ASP A 351 -11.04 -11.52 -6.40
C ASP A 351 -12.34 -11.12 -5.70
N TRP A 352 -12.29 -10.87 -4.38
CA TRP A 352 -13.44 -10.39 -3.64
C TRP A 352 -13.90 -9.02 -4.16
N ILE A 353 -12.97 -8.06 -4.32
CA ILE A 353 -13.30 -6.71 -4.85
C ILE A 353 -13.87 -6.83 -6.26
N ALA A 354 -13.23 -7.60 -7.15
CA ALA A 354 -13.68 -7.80 -8.52
C ALA A 354 -15.11 -8.36 -8.58
N SER A 355 -15.46 -9.28 -7.70
CA SER A 355 -16.82 -9.83 -7.61
C SER A 355 -17.84 -8.76 -7.19
N ARG A 356 -17.48 -7.84 -6.29
CA ARG A 356 -18.36 -6.74 -5.84
C ARG A 356 -18.51 -5.64 -6.91
N LEU A 357 -17.48 -5.41 -7.71
CA LEU A 357 -17.53 -4.45 -8.81
C LEU A 357 -18.06 -5.04 -10.13
N GLY A 358 -18.37 -6.34 -10.17
CA GLY A 358 -18.89 -7.00 -11.37
C GLY A 358 -17.86 -7.13 -12.49
N THR A 359 -16.56 -7.28 -12.16
CA THR A 359 -15.45 -7.47 -13.11
C THR A 359 -14.91 -8.90 -13.14
N GLY A 360 -15.26 -9.74 -12.16
CA GLY A 360 -14.71 -11.09 -11.93
C GLY A 360 -15.27 -12.21 -12.82
N GLY A 361 -15.70 -11.95 -14.03
CA GLY A 361 -16.41 -12.91 -14.88
C GLY A 361 -15.88 -13.08 -16.29
N ARG A 362 -14.55 -13.15 -16.50
CA ARG A 362 -13.99 -13.57 -17.80
C ARG A 362 -12.89 -14.58 -17.65
#